data_9ff64d2f92d3122a3eec971f51158890
#
_entry.id   9ff64d2f92d3122a3eec971f51158890
#
_cell.length_a   1.000
_cell.length_b   1.000
_cell.length_c   1.000
_cell.angle_alpha   90.00
_cell.angle_beta   90.00
_cell.angle_gamma   90.00
#
_symmetry.space_group_name_H-M   'P 1'
#
loop_
_entity.id
_entity.type
_entity.pdbx_description
1 polymer ?
#
loop_
_entity_poly.entity_id
_entity_poly.type
_entity_poly.pdbx_seq_one_letter_code
_entity_poly.pdbx_strand_id
1 'polypeptide(L)'
;METTRTSKDLLQLVTFTLNDNEYALDIHSIQEVNRMGQITPLPDSAKCIEGVINLRGKIVPIINLRSKFGLESQIDASQSRIIVVEAGRTVGMIVDSVSEVLRISPDMIEAPPDIAIEGTSRYLTGIVKLPDRLISMLDIGELIGGDKMQPLSLTYNEASLAQ
;
A
#
# COMPACT_ATOMS: atom_id res chain seq x y z
N MET A 1 -34.70 6.20 5.26
CA MET A 1 -33.99 6.30 5.45
C MET A 1 -32.77 6.38 4.75
N GLU A 2 -32.74 6.35 3.52
CA GLU A 2 -31.62 6.51 2.83
C GLU A 2 -31.19 7.86 3.01
N THR A 3 -32.04 8.68 3.32
CA THR A 3 -31.64 10.01 3.58
C THR A 3 -30.65 10.08 4.70
N THR A 4 -30.56 9.02 5.44
CA THR A 4 -29.61 9.04 6.52
C THR A 4 -28.22 8.79 6.05
N ARG A 5 -28.03 8.43 4.82
CA ARG A 5 -26.70 8.20 4.32
C ARG A 5 -26.00 9.53 4.16
N THR A 6 -25.08 9.85 5.00
CA THR A 6 -24.39 11.12 4.98
C THR A 6 -22.96 10.90 4.65
N SER A 7 -22.17 11.97 4.62
CA SER A 7 -20.76 11.82 4.32
C SER A 7 -20.05 10.96 5.36
N LYS A 8 -20.61 10.80 6.56
CA LYS A 8 -20.00 9.93 7.54
C LYS A 8 -20.08 8.49 7.14
N ASP A 9 -21.10 8.13 6.37
CA ASP A 9 -21.27 6.76 5.93
C ASP A 9 -20.47 6.43 4.69
N LEU A 10 -19.81 7.42 4.13
CA LEU A 10 -19.02 7.18 2.93
C LEU A 10 -17.58 6.85 3.31
N LEU A 11 -16.99 6.00 2.49
CA LEU A 11 -15.59 5.68 2.65
C LEU A 11 -14.78 6.60 1.76
N GLN A 12 -13.62 7.00 2.24
CA GLN A 12 -12.71 7.77 1.43
C GLN A 12 -11.51 6.92 1.10
N LEU A 13 -11.26 6.77 -0.17
CA LEU A 13 -10.19 5.91 -0.64
C LEU A 13 -9.23 6.72 -1.49
N VAL A 14 -7.94 6.44 -1.34
CA VAL A 14 -6.94 7.02 -2.21
C VAL A 14 -6.63 5.97 -3.26
N THR A 15 -6.75 6.34 -4.53
CA THR A 15 -6.50 5.39 -5.61
C THR A 15 -5.12 5.62 -6.21
N PHE A 16 -4.51 4.54 -6.63
CA PHE A 16 -3.20 4.60 -7.24
C PHE A 16 -3.11 3.50 -8.29
N THR A 17 -2.11 3.58 -9.14
CA THR A 17 -1.96 2.62 -10.22
C THR A 17 -0.71 1.79 -10.05
N LEU A 18 -0.80 0.55 -10.50
CA LEU A 18 0.33 -0.32 -10.65
C LEU A 18 0.09 -1.09 -11.94
N ASN A 19 0.99 -0.93 -12.89
CA ASN A 19 0.93 -1.69 -14.14
C ASN A 19 -0.44 -1.59 -14.80
N ASP A 20 -0.97 -0.39 -14.87
CA ASP A 20 -2.25 -0.11 -15.53
C ASP A 20 -3.47 -0.59 -14.78
N ASN A 21 -3.31 -1.16 -13.62
CA ASN A 21 -4.45 -1.52 -12.78
C ASN A 21 -4.61 -0.50 -11.67
N GLU A 22 -5.84 -0.30 -11.26
CA GLU A 22 -6.13 0.67 -10.22
C GLU A 22 -6.39 -0.01 -8.89
N TYR A 23 -5.80 0.51 -7.84
CA TYR A 23 -5.95 -0.01 -6.49
C TYR A 23 -6.35 1.12 -5.57
N ALA A 24 -6.84 0.78 -4.40
CA ALA A 24 -7.27 1.78 -3.45
C ALA A 24 -6.90 1.39 -2.03
N LEU A 25 -6.65 2.41 -1.22
CA LEU A 25 -6.39 2.24 0.20
C LEU A 25 -7.30 3.17 0.97
N ASP A 26 -7.70 2.74 2.16
CA ASP A 26 -8.47 3.60 3.05
C ASP A 26 -7.61 4.80 3.42
N ILE A 27 -8.16 6.00 3.24
CA ILE A 27 -7.40 7.21 3.49
C ILE A 27 -6.92 7.29 4.93
N HIS A 28 -7.62 6.65 5.84
CA HIS A 28 -7.23 6.68 7.25
C HIS A 28 -5.96 5.89 7.54
N SER A 29 -5.57 5.03 6.63
CA SER A 29 -4.31 4.27 6.77
C SER A 29 -3.12 5.06 6.27
N ILE A 30 -3.34 6.16 5.58
CA ILE A 30 -2.27 6.88 4.92
C ILE A 30 -1.84 8.07 5.74
N GLN A 31 -0.55 8.16 6.00
CA GLN A 31 -0.01 9.32 6.68
C GLN A 31 0.28 10.44 5.69
N GLU A 32 0.86 10.10 4.57
CA GLU A 32 1.20 11.11 3.57
C GLU A 32 1.59 10.44 2.27
N VAL A 33 1.61 11.23 1.23
CA VAL A 33 2.05 10.78 -0.09
C VAL A 33 3.19 11.69 -0.50
N ASN A 34 4.33 11.10 -0.81
CA ASN A 34 5.53 11.86 -1.11
C ASN A 34 6.02 11.57 -2.50
N ARG A 35 6.73 12.51 -3.06
CA ARG A 35 7.43 12.28 -4.31
C ARG A 35 8.59 11.36 -4.07
N MET A 36 9.06 10.75 -5.13
CA MET A 36 10.24 9.91 -5.02
C MET A 36 11.41 10.76 -4.57
N GLY A 37 12.19 10.21 -3.66
CA GLY A 37 13.36 10.88 -3.16
C GLY A 37 14.46 9.87 -3.01
N GLN A 38 15.43 10.21 -2.22
CA GLN A 38 16.58 9.35 -2.06
C GLN A 38 16.26 8.21 -1.10
N ILE A 39 16.47 7.00 -1.55
CA ILE A 39 16.22 5.82 -0.75
C ILE A 39 17.57 5.14 -0.51
N THR A 40 17.86 4.85 0.75
CA THR A 40 19.11 4.18 1.10
C THR A 40 18.88 2.69 1.10
N PRO A 41 19.56 1.93 0.24
CA PRO A 41 19.34 0.49 0.19
C PRO A 41 19.82 -0.18 1.46
N LEU A 42 19.19 -1.28 1.80
CA LEU A 42 19.59 -2.11 2.92
C LEU A 42 20.17 -3.41 2.38
N PRO A 43 21.35 -3.80 2.83
CA PRO A 43 21.92 -5.06 2.39
C PRO A 43 21.13 -6.24 2.93
N ASP A 44 21.05 -7.28 2.13
CA ASP A 44 20.38 -8.54 2.53
C ASP A 44 18.93 -8.37 2.92
N SER A 45 18.28 -7.36 2.39
CA SER A 45 16.87 -7.18 2.68
C SER A 45 16.03 -8.07 1.77
N ALA A 46 14.75 -8.19 2.11
CA ALA A 46 13.82 -8.94 1.28
C ALA A 46 13.72 -8.30 -0.10
N LYS A 47 13.36 -9.11 -1.08
CA LYS A 47 13.36 -8.67 -2.45
C LYS A 47 12.48 -7.44 -2.70
N CYS A 48 11.38 -7.34 -2.01
CA CYS A 48 10.47 -6.23 -2.22
C CYS A 48 10.88 -4.97 -1.47
N ILE A 49 11.89 -5.04 -0.62
CA ILE A 49 12.30 -3.87 0.14
C ILE A 49 13.33 -3.09 -0.65
N GLU A 50 12.98 -1.85 -0.94
CA GLU A 50 13.86 -0.99 -1.71
C GLU A 50 14.95 -0.38 -0.83
N GLY A 51 14.64 -0.16 0.42
CA GLY A 51 15.57 0.46 1.35
C GLY A 51 14.81 1.24 2.41
N VAL A 52 15.41 2.30 2.90
CA VAL A 52 14.79 3.14 3.92
C VAL A 52 14.93 4.60 3.56
N ILE A 53 14.05 5.42 4.11
CA ILE A 53 14.16 6.86 4.00
C ILE A 53 14.12 7.45 5.39
N ASN A 54 14.61 8.68 5.49
CA ASN A 54 14.55 9.41 6.74
C ASN A 54 13.36 10.37 6.62
N LEU A 55 12.32 10.10 7.38
CA LEU A 55 11.13 10.91 7.33
C LEU A 55 11.03 11.69 8.64
N ARG A 56 11.45 12.92 8.60
CA ARG A 56 11.44 13.79 9.79
C ARG A 56 12.12 13.13 10.99
N GLY A 57 13.28 12.57 10.74
CA GLY A 57 14.07 11.94 11.80
C GLY A 57 13.70 10.51 12.10
N LYS A 58 12.70 9.98 11.42
CA LYS A 58 12.28 8.61 11.62
C LYS A 58 12.68 7.77 10.42
N ILE A 59 13.23 6.59 10.68
CA ILE A 59 13.64 5.70 9.61
C ILE A 59 12.44 4.87 9.19
N VAL A 60 12.07 4.98 7.92
CA VAL A 60 10.87 4.31 7.40
C VAL A 60 11.28 3.37 6.29
N PRO A 61 10.97 2.07 6.42
CA PRO A 61 11.29 1.14 5.33
C PRO A 61 10.39 1.37 4.13
N ILE A 62 10.94 1.16 2.95
CA ILE A 62 10.23 1.40 1.70
C ILE A 62 10.12 0.09 0.95
N ILE A 63 8.91 -0.31 0.64
CA ILE A 63 8.72 -1.48 -0.19
C ILE A 63 8.34 -1.05 -1.60
N ASN A 64 8.77 -1.84 -2.56
CA ASN A 64 8.42 -1.63 -3.94
C ASN A 64 7.20 -2.50 -4.22
N LEU A 65 6.05 -1.88 -4.40
CA LEU A 65 4.83 -2.64 -4.52
C LEU A 65 4.78 -3.47 -5.79
N ARG A 66 5.43 -3.01 -6.84
CA ARG A 66 5.54 -3.81 -8.06
C ARG A 66 6.23 -5.12 -7.75
N SER A 67 7.36 -5.05 -7.05
CA SER A 67 8.09 -6.26 -6.70
C SER A 67 7.29 -7.15 -5.79
N LYS A 68 6.57 -6.55 -4.86
CA LYS A 68 5.76 -7.34 -3.95
C LYS A 68 4.65 -8.10 -4.69
N PHE A 69 4.17 -7.53 -5.77
CA PHE A 69 3.11 -8.16 -6.57
C PHE A 69 3.69 -9.03 -7.69
N GLY A 70 4.99 -9.23 -7.70
CA GLY A 70 5.60 -10.07 -8.72
C GLY A 70 5.80 -9.40 -10.06
N LEU A 71 5.69 -8.10 -10.11
CA LEU A 71 5.90 -7.35 -11.33
C LEU A 71 7.33 -6.86 -11.41
N GLU A 72 7.73 -6.55 -12.62
CA GLU A 72 9.07 -6.03 -12.82
C GLU A 72 9.18 -4.65 -12.19
N SER A 73 10.29 -4.38 -11.55
CA SER A 73 10.48 -3.11 -10.90
C SER A 73 10.69 -2.00 -11.93
N GLN A 74 9.91 -0.94 -11.81
CA GLN A 74 10.03 0.22 -12.66
C GLN A 74 9.71 1.43 -11.82
N ILE A 75 10.57 2.42 -11.84
CA ILE A 75 10.33 3.64 -11.08
C ILE A 75 10.50 4.81 -12.01
N ASP A 76 9.45 5.63 -12.12
CA ASP A 76 9.49 6.83 -12.93
C ASP A 76 9.50 8.00 -11.96
N ALA A 77 10.62 8.67 -11.83
CA ALA A 77 10.76 9.71 -10.81
C ALA A 77 9.70 10.79 -10.93
N SER A 78 9.18 11.03 -12.11
CA SER A 78 8.18 12.09 -12.28
C SER A 78 6.79 11.67 -11.87
N GLN A 79 6.45 10.37 -11.93
CA GLN A 79 5.11 9.90 -11.65
C GLN A 79 5.01 9.00 -10.44
N SER A 80 6.01 8.21 -10.20
CA SER A 80 5.98 7.30 -9.05
C SER A 80 5.92 8.09 -7.75
N ARG A 81 5.25 7.52 -6.78
CA ARG A 81 5.07 8.18 -5.50
C ARG A 81 5.30 7.18 -4.38
N ILE A 82 5.61 7.70 -3.21
CA ILE A 82 5.73 6.87 -2.02
C ILE A 82 4.51 7.16 -1.16
N ILE A 83 3.69 6.15 -0.91
CA ILE A 83 2.56 6.28 -0.01
C ILE A 83 3.00 5.78 1.35
N VAL A 84 3.05 6.66 2.33
CA VAL A 84 3.47 6.29 3.68
C VAL A 84 2.22 5.88 4.45
N VAL A 85 2.21 4.63 4.89
CA VAL A 85 1.04 4.05 5.56
C VAL A 85 1.40 3.62 6.96
N GLU A 86 0.38 3.44 7.76
CA GLU A 86 0.55 3.02 9.13
C GLU A 86 -0.47 1.96 9.49
N ALA A 87 -0.02 0.82 9.96
CA ALA A 87 -0.89 -0.24 10.46
C ALA A 87 -0.03 -1.07 11.41
N GLY A 88 0.14 -0.57 12.61
CA GLY A 88 1.04 -1.21 13.57
C GLY A 88 2.49 -0.84 13.36
N ARG A 89 2.83 -0.39 12.18
CA ARG A 89 4.17 0.09 11.86
C ARG A 89 4.04 1.06 10.69
N THR A 90 5.03 1.87 10.51
CA THR A 90 5.04 2.85 9.43
C THR A 90 5.90 2.32 8.30
N VAL A 91 5.34 2.29 7.10
CA VAL A 91 6.04 1.77 5.93
C VAL A 91 5.68 2.65 4.75
N GLY A 92 6.63 2.86 3.84
CA GLY A 92 6.34 3.54 2.60
C GLY A 92 6.22 2.54 1.47
N MET A 93 5.33 2.80 0.54
CA MET A 93 5.12 1.93 -0.61
C MET A 93 5.29 2.71 -1.89
N ILE A 94 6.10 2.21 -2.79
CA ILE A 94 6.28 2.84 -4.08
C ILE A 94 5.20 2.35 -5.02
N VAL A 95 4.46 3.29 -5.61
CA VAL A 95 3.43 2.97 -6.59
C VAL A 95 3.73 3.73 -7.87
N ASP A 96 3.11 3.32 -8.97
CA ASP A 96 3.37 3.95 -10.26
C ASP A 96 2.87 5.38 -10.31
N SER A 97 1.71 5.63 -9.76
CA SER A 97 1.17 6.98 -9.68
C SER A 97 0.00 6.99 -8.71
N VAL A 98 -0.29 8.15 -8.16
CA VAL A 98 -1.45 8.32 -7.30
C VAL A 98 -2.47 9.12 -8.09
N SER A 99 -3.69 8.64 -8.13
CA SER A 99 -4.72 9.22 -8.99
C SER A 99 -5.64 10.22 -8.31
N GLU A 100 -6.38 9.76 -7.33
CA GLU A 100 -7.41 10.65 -6.76
C GLU A 100 -7.92 10.12 -5.44
N VAL A 101 -8.74 10.91 -4.78
CA VAL A 101 -9.46 10.48 -3.59
C VAL A 101 -10.90 10.25 -4.00
N LEU A 102 -11.39 9.04 -3.75
CA LEU A 102 -12.77 8.68 -4.07
C LEU A 102 -13.59 8.60 -2.81
N ARG A 103 -14.82 9.03 -2.90
CA ARG A 103 -15.80 8.82 -1.83
C ARG A 103 -16.82 7.85 -2.36
N ILE A 104 -16.96 6.72 -1.68
CA ILE A 104 -17.87 5.69 -2.13
C ILE A 104 -18.72 5.21 -0.99
N SER A 105 -19.84 4.64 -1.33
CA SER A 105 -20.73 4.01 -0.37
C SER A 105 -20.29 2.57 -0.16
N PRO A 106 -20.38 2.06 1.05
CA PRO A 106 -19.95 0.66 1.29
C PRO A 106 -20.63 -0.38 0.42
N ASP A 107 -21.85 -0.10 -0.04
CA ASP A 107 -22.51 -1.09 -0.90
C ASP A 107 -21.96 -1.11 -2.31
N MET A 108 -21.02 -0.25 -2.64
CA MET A 108 -20.33 -0.34 -3.92
C MET A 108 -19.16 -1.31 -3.87
N ILE A 109 -18.91 -1.92 -2.72
CA ILE A 109 -17.78 -2.82 -2.56
C ILE A 109 -18.29 -4.25 -2.51
N GLU A 110 -17.64 -5.10 -3.29
CA GLU A 110 -17.95 -6.52 -3.29
C GLU A 110 -16.77 -7.30 -2.79
N ALA A 111 -17.04 -8.45 -2.21
CA ALA A 111 -15.97 -9.32 -1.76
C ALA A 111 -15.17 -9.82 -2.95
N PRO A 112 -13.86 -10.07 -2.79
CA PRO A 112 -13.07 -10.60 -3.90
C PRO A 112 -13.54 -12.02 -4.22
N PRO A 113 -13.35 -12.44 -5.46
CA PRO A 113 -13.73 -13.81 -5.82
C PRO A 113 -12.87 -14.83 -5.10
N ASP A 114 -13.45 -15.98 -4.85
CA ASP A 114 -12.76 -17.06 -4.18
C ASP A 114 -11.79 -17.81 -5.01
N ILE A 115 -11.69 -17.53 -6.26
CA ILE A 115 -10.93 -18.39 -7.14
C ILE A 115 -9.45 -18.14 -7.09
N ALA A 116 -9.03 -16.98 -6.76
CA ALA A 116 -7.62 -16.69 -6.76
C ALA A 116 -7.14 -16.54 -5.34
N ILE A 117 -6.28 -17.41 -4.93
CA ILE A 117 -5.81 -17.40 -3.59
C ILE A 117 -4.38 -17.01 -3.48
N GLU A 118 -3.64 -17.04 -4.57
CA GLU A 118 -2.23 -16.76 -4.52
C GLU A 118 -1.92 -15.41 -5.09
N GLY A 119 -0.72 -14.97 -4.91
CA GLY A 119 -0.25 -13.73 -5.47
C GLY A 119 -0.94 -12.55 -4.84
N THR A 120 -1.31 -11.58 -5.64
CA THR A 120 -1.84 -10.33 -5.12
C THR A 120 -3.22 -10.46 -4.54
N SER A 121 -3.94 -11.52 -4.87
CA SER A 121 -5.31 -11.64 -4.38
C SER A 121 -5.37 -11.78 -2.87
N ARG A 122 -4.32 -12.23 -2.24
CA ARG A 122 -4.32 -12.37 -0.79
C ARG A 122 -4.31 -11.00 -0.10
N TYR A 123 -4.00 -9.95 -0.81
CA TYR A 123 -3.98 -8.61 -0.22
C TYR A 123 -5.27 -7.85 -0.48
N LEU A 124 -6.25 -8.45 -1.15
CA LEU A 124 -7.47 -7.75 -1.50
C LEU A 124 -8.50 -7.87 -0.40
N THR A 125 -9.12 -6.76 -0.04
CA THR A 125 -10.24 -6.80 0.89
C THR A 125 -11.56 -6.66 0.18
N GLY A 126 -11.55 -6.18 -1.04
CA GLY A 126 -12.79 -6.00 -1.77
C GLY A 126 -12.51 -5.39 -3.12
N ILE A 127 -13.57 -5.29 -3.91
CA ILE A 127 -13.50 -4.68 -5.22
C ILE A 127 -14.56 -3.61 -5.30
N VAL A 128 -14.14 -2.38 -5.62
CA VAL A 128 -15.06 -1.28 -5.75
C VAL A 128 -15.60 -1.28 -7.16
N LYS A 129 -16.92 -1.33 -7.28
CA LYS A 129 -17.54 -1.33 -8.59
C LYS A 129 -18.02 0.07 -8.92
N LEU A 130 -17.37 0.69 -9.87
CA LEU A 130 -17.78 1.98 -10.39
C LEU A 130 -18.44 1.76 -11.75
N PRO A 131 -19.21 2.72 -12.22
CA PRO A 131 -19.90 2.53 -13.50
C PRO A 131 -18.95 2.27 -14.66
N ASP A 132 -17.76 2.82 -14.61
CA ASP A 132 -16.84 2.72 -15.74
C ASP A 132 -15.62 1.84 -15.45
N ARG A 133 -15.45 1.36 -14.25
CA ARG A 133 -14.25 0.57 -13.97
C ARG A 133 -14.33 -0.11 -12.61
N LEU A 134 -13.38 -0.98 -12.37
CA LEU A 134 -13.25 -1.68 -11.10
C LEU A 134 -11.95 -1.27 -10.43
N ILE A 135 -11.97 -1.14 -9.11
CA ILE A 135 -10.80 -0.79 -8.36
C ILE A 135 -10.62 -1.81 -7.24
N SER A 136 -9.42 -2.33 -7.10
CA SER A 136 -9.15 -3.34 -6.09
C SER A 136 -8.71 -2.69 -4.79
N MET A 137 -9.43 -2.95 -3.70
CA MET A 137 -9.07 -2.43 -2.40
C MET A 137 -8.07 -3.34 -1.73
N LEU A 138 -7.02 -2.77 -1.18
CA LEU A 138 -5.96 -3.53 -0.56
C LEU A 138 -6.02 -3.43 0.95
N ASP A 139 -5.57 -4.50 1.59
CA ASP A 139 -5.50 -4.58 3.04
C ASP A 139 -4.08 -4.19 3.46
N ILE A 140 -3.94 -3.04 4.10
CA ILE A 140 -2.64 -2.55 4.51
C ILE A 140 -1.99 -3.50 5.50
N GLY A 141 -2.76 -4.03 6.42
CA GLY A 141 -2.21 -4.95 7.40
C GLY A 141 -1.57 -6.16 6.77
N GLU A 142 -2.23 -6.71 5.75
CA GLU A 142 -1.65 -7.85 5.05
C GLU A 142 -0.44 -7.46 4.22
N LEU A 143 -0.49 -6.29 3.62
CA LEU A 143 0.61 -5.85 2.79
C LEU A 143 1.89 -5.66 3.58
N ILE A 144 1.82 -4.98 4.70
CA ILE A 144 3.03 -4.64 5.43
C ILE A 144 3.29 -5.56 6.60
N GLY A 145 2.31 -6.38 6.98
CA GLY A 145 2.50 -7.30 8.08
C GLY A 145 2.88 -8.70 7.66
N GLY A 146 3.14 -8.90 6.39
CA GLY A 146 3.43 -10.22 5.90
C GLY A 146 4.72 -10.79 6.41
N ASP A 147 4.86 -12.09 6.24
CA ASP A 147 6.00 -12.81 6.77
C ASP A 147 7.31 -12.32 6.23
N LYS A 148 7.32 -11.81 5.04
CA LYS A 148 8.55 -11.37 4.42
C LYS A 148 9.11 -10.12 5.04
N MET A 149 8.23 -9.30 5.62
CA MET A 149 8.68 -8.07 6.24
C MET A 149 9.02 -8.26 7.69
N GLN A 150 8.16 -9.00 8.38
CA GLN A 150 8.28 -9.13 9.80
C GLN A 150 9.59 -9.74 10.30
N PRO A 151 10.00 -10.87 9.77
CA PRO A 151 11.25 -11.44 10.25
C PRO A 151 12.44 -10.52 10.03
N LEU A 152 12.45 -9.83 8.91
CA LEU A 152 13.53 -8.91 8.63
C LEU A 152 13.57 -7.78 9.65
N SER A 153 12.43 -7.20 9.93
CA SER A 153 12.35 -6.13 10.89
C SER A 153 12.80 -6.55 12.26
N LEU A 154 12.32 -7.68 12.70
CA LEU A 154 12.66 -8.18 14.02
C LEU A 154 14.13 -8.50 14.13
N THR A 155 14.68 -9.14 13.12
CA THR A 155 16.07 -9.51 13.14
C THR A 155 16.95 -8.28 13.19
N TYR A 156 16.58 -7.29 12.43
CA TYR A 156 17.35 -6.08 12.39
C TYR A 156 17.34 -5.39 13.74
N ASN A 157 16.18 -5.30 14.35
CA ASN A 157 16.05 -4.64 15.64
C ASN A 157 16.80 -5.41 16.72
N GLU A 158 16.74 -6.70 16.68
CA GLU A 158 17.45 -7.49 17.65
C GLU A 158 18.94 -7.31 17.52
N ALA A 159 19.42 -7.29 16.31
CA ALA A 159 20.84 -7.09 16.10
C ALA A 159 21.26 -5.72 16.63
N SER A 160 20.41 -4.74 16.40
CA SER A 160 20.67 -3.40 16.88
C SER A 160 20.73 -3.35 18.40
N LEU A 161 19.82 -4.02 19.04
CA LEU A 161 19.75 -4.02 20.48
C LEU A 161 20.87 -4.82 21.11
N ALA A 162 21.35 -5.80 20.41
CA ALA A 162 22.42 -6.63 20.94
C ALA A 162 23.74 -5.90 20.95
N GLN A 163 23.83 -4.82 20.22
CA GLN A 163 25.06 -4.05 20.24
C GLN A 163 25.11 -3.17 21.47
#